data_b91242bf45ee7b59cb734d3215c8ed24
#
_entry.id   b91242bf45ee7b59cb734d3215c8ed24
#
_cell.length_a   1.000
_cell.length_b   1.000
_cell.length_c   1.000
_cell.angle_alpha   90.00
_cell.angle_beta   90.00
_cell.angle_gamma   90.00
#
_symmetry.space_group_name_H-M   'P 1'
#
loop_
_entity.id
_entity.type
_entity.pdbx_description
1 polymer ?
#
loop_
_entity_poly.entity_id
_entity_poly.type
_entity_poly.pdbx_seq_one_letter_code
_entity_poly.pdbx_strand_id
1 'polypeptide(L)'
;MRKKLIAMAVALLTTVAANAQFEAGKVYVGGSLTGLNIKYTGADKFTLGVQAQAGYMVSDDLMLLGQTSYERSGNDAVPTKFMVGVGGRYYIEQNGVFLGANCKFLHASGSYDDIMPGVEVGYAFFLSRTVTVEPAIYYDQSFKKHSDFSTIGLRLGVGIYLFKD
;
A
#
# COMPACT_ATOMS: atom_id res chain seq x y z
N MET A 1 4.35 -15.34 -27.47
CA MET A 1 4.43 -14.04 -26.77
C MET A 1 4.25 -14.16 -25.26
N ARG A 2 3.23 -14.87 -24.74
CA ARG A 2 2.96 -15.02 -23.29
C ARG A 2 4.14 -15.61 -22.49
N LYS A 3 4.84 -16.64 -23.02
CA LYS A 3 6.00 -17.27 -22.34
C LYS A 3 7.20 -16.33 -22.21
N LYS A 4 7.42 -15.42 -23.16
CA LYS A 4 8.48 -14.40 -23.11
C LYS A 4 8.18 -13.28 -22.10
N LEU A 5 6.91 -12.90 -21.96
CA LEU A 5 6.44 -11.95 -20.94
C LEU A 5 6.59 -12.52 -19.52
N ILE A 6 6.25 -13.79 -19.33
CA ILE A 6 6.41 -14.49 -18.03
C ILE A 6 7.89 -14.63 -17.70
N ALA A 7 8.73 -15.03 -18.66
CA ALA A 7 10.19 -15.15 -18.48
C ALA A 7 10.84 -13.79 -18.16
N MET A 8 10.37 -12.70 -18.80
CA MET A 8 10.85 -11.34 -18.51
C MET A 8 10.39 -10.84 -17.14
N ALA A 9 9.16 -11.17 -16.72
CA ALA A 9 8.66 -10.88 -15.37
C ALA A 9 9.43 -11.68 -14.31
N VAL A 10 9.73 -12.96 -14.55
CA VAL A 10 10.56 -13.78 -13.65
C VAL A 10 12.00 -13.29 -13.62
N ALA A 11 12.59 -12.88 -14.75
CA ALA A 11 13.94 -12.34 -14.82
C ALA A 11 14.06 -10.98 -14.08
N LEU A 12 13.03 -10.14 -14.13
CA LEU A 12 12.95 -8.90 -13.32
C LEU A 12 12.90 -9.17 -11.81
N LEU A 13 12.33 -10.32 -11.40
CA LEU A 13 12.27 -10.74 -9.99
C LEU A 13 13.62 -11.26 -9.45
N THR A 14 14.57 -11.64 -10.33
CA THR A 14 15.83 -12.28 -9.91
C THR A 14 17.06 -11.38 -9.96
N THR A 15 16.95 -10.12 -10.40
CA THR A 15 18.15 -9.31 -10.74
C THR A 15 18.58 -8.29 -9.69
N VAL A 16 17.97 -8.22 -8.52
CA VAL A 16 18.53 -7.37 -7.46
C VAL A 16 18.74 -8.20 -6.19
N ALA A 17 19.89 -8.84 -6.12
CA ALA A 17 20.46 -9.26 -4.83
C ALA A 17 20.83 -7.97 -4.06
N ALA A 18 19.87 -7.34 -3.44
CA ALA A 18 20.05 -6.18 -2.60
C ALA A 18 20.26 -6.64 -1.17
N ASN A 19 21.47 -7.02 -0.86
CA ASN A 19 21.87 -7.16 0.51
C ASN A 19 21.70 -5.80 1.20
N ALA A 20 21.10 -5.79 2.39
CA ALA A 20 21.01 -4.65 3.30
C ALA A 20 20.08 -3.49 2.88
N GLN A 21 18.96 -3.77 2.20
CA GLN A 21 18.03 -2.70 1.79
C GLN A 21 17.01 -2.34 2.87
N PHE A 22 16.61 -3.28 3.72
CA PHE A 22 15.61 -3.09 4.78
C PHE A 22 16.23 -3.17 6.18
N GLU A 23 17.29 -2.37 6.40
CA GLU A 23 18.03 -2.32 7.66
C GLU A 23 17.39 -1.37 8.67
N ALA A 24 17.57 -1.68 9.96
CA ALA A 24 17.17 -0.84 11.07
C ALA A 24 17.74 0.60 10.95
N GLY A 25 16.93 1.59 11.33
CA GLY A 25 17.32 3.00 11.34
C GLY A 25 17.04 3.76 10.06
N LYS A 26 16.55 3.12 8.98
CA LYS A 26 16.18 3.81 7.75
C LYS A 26 14.82 4.48 7.90
N VAL A 27 14.70 5.68 7.32
CA VAL A 27 13.44 6.41 7.20
C VAL A 27 12.85 6.15 5.83
N TYR A 28 11.57 5.85 5.78
CA TYR A 28 10.79 5.65 4.56
C TYR A 28 9.82 6.80 4.35
N VAL A 29 9.74 7.28 3.11
CA VAL A 29 8.71 8.20 2.65
C VAL A 29 8.15 7.66 1.34
N GLY A 30 6.84 7.51 1.27
CA GLY A 30 6.19 6.96 0.08
C GLY A 30 4.90 7.67 -0.28
N GLY A 31 4.58 7.62 -1.56
CA GLY A 31 3.30 8.04 -2.11
C GLY A 31 2.74 6.95 -3.01
N SER A 32 1.43 6.80 -3.03
CA SER A 32 0.80 5.81 -3.88
C SER A 32 -0.53 6.29 -4.45
N LEU A 33 -0.85 5.74 -5.60
CA LEU A 33 -2.20 5.78 -6.15
C LEU A 33 -2.98 4.58 -5.61
N THR A 34 -4.11 4.87 -4.98
CA THR A 34 -5.06 3.89 -4.47
C THR A 34 -6.35 3.97 -5.26
N GLY A 35 -7.23 3.00 -5.10
CA GLY A 35 -8.55 3.10 -5.70
C GLY A 35 -8.70 2.40 -7.05
N LEU A 36 -7.70 1.66 -7.52
CA LEU A 36 -7.92 0.62 -8.51
C LEU A 36 -8.74 -0.51 -7.84
N ASN A 37 -9.90 -0.14 -7.29
CA ASN A 37 -10.75 -1.07 -6.58
C ASN A 37 -11.36 -2.04 -7.56
N ILE A 38 -10.93 -3.28 -7.52
CA ILE A 38 -11.71 -4.39 -8.07
C ILE A 38 -12.80 -4.67 -7.04
N LYS A 39 -13.77 -3.78 -6.91
CA LYS A 39 -14.99 -4.09 -6.18
C LYS A 39 -15.82 -5.05 -7.01
N TYR A 40 -16.10 -6.22 -6.46
CA TYR A 40 -17.00 -7.22 -7.04
C TYR A 40 -18.48 -6.88 -6.75
N THR A 41 -18.86 -5.61 -6.83
CA THR A 41 -20.27 -5.21 -6.82
C THR A 41 -20.54 -4.33 -8.04
N GLY A 42 -21.40 -4.80 -8.91
CA GLY A 42 -21.66 -4.24 -10.24
C GLY A 42 -22.26 -2.83 -10.30
N ALA A 43 -22.05 -1.98 -9.30
CA ALA A 43 -22.59 -0.62 -9.21
C ALA A 43 -21.53 0.48 -9.04
N ASP A 44 -20.27 0.16 -8.78
CA ASP A 44 -19.26 1.18 -8.45
C ASP A 44 -18.46 1.62 -9.67
N LYS A 45 -18.58 2.90 -10.00
CA LYS A 45 -17.69 3.59 -10.93
C LYS A 45 -16.28 3.66 -10.35
N PHE A 46 -15.30 3.76 -11.24
CA PHE A 46 -13.89 3.94 -10.92
C PHE A 46 -13.67 4.95 -9.79
N THR A 47 -12.99 4.53 -8.74
CA THR A 47 -12.57 5.38 -7.61
C THR A 47 -11.08 5.61 -7.73
N LEU A 48 -10.63 6.86 -7.65
CA LEU A 48 -9.23 7.23 -7.62
C LEU A 48 -8.89 7.82 -6.26
N GLY A 49 -7.81 7.35 -5.68
CA GLY A 49 -7.28 7.86 -4.42
C GLY A 49 -5.78 8.12 -4.48
N VAL A 50 -5.34 8.96 -3.57
CA VAL A 50 -3.92 9.20 -3.31
C VAL A 50 -3.63 8.88 -1.84
N GLN A 51 -2.47 8.31 -1.59
CA GLN A 51 -2.01 7.96 -0.26
C GLN A 51 -0.58 8.44 -0.08
N ALA A 52 -0.29 9.03 1.07
CA ALA A 52 1.05 9.35 1.53
C ALA A 52 1.38 8.47 2.74
N GLN A 53 2.64 8.06 2.83
CA GLN A 53 3.15 7.21 3.91
C GLN A 53 4.49 7.74 4.39
N ALA A 54 4.73 7.61 5.70
CA ALA A 54 6.04 7.81 6.30
C ALA A 54 6.30 6.65 7.26
N GLY A 55 7.52 6.16 7.30
CA GLY A 55 7.88 4.98 8.09
C GLY A 55 9.29 5.04 8.63
N TYR A 56 9.53 4.16 9.58
CA TYR A 56 10.83 3.97 10.22
C TYR A 56 11.10 2.47 10.40
N MET A 57 12.28 2.02 9.97
CA MET A 57 12.75 0.67 10.18
C MET A 57 13.19 0.49 11.63
N VAL A 58 12.36 -0.15 12.45
CA VAL A 58 12.61 -0.36 13.89
C VAL A 58 13.56 -1.52 14.13
N SER A 59 13.62 -2.45 13.24
CA SER A 59 14.61 -3.53 13.16
C SER A 59 14.83 -3.90 11.70
N ASP A 60 15.77 -4.78 11.43
CA ASP A 60 15.92 -5.36 10.11
C ASP A 60 14.60 -6.02 9.70
N ASP A 61 14.17 -5.77 8.48
CA ASP A 61 12.93 -6.27 7.87
C ASP A 61 11.61 -5.78 8.50
N LEU A 62 11.61 -5.00 9.60
CA LEU A 62 10.39 -4.52 10.23
C LEU A 62 10.30 -3.00 10.22
N MET A 63 9.26 -2.47 9.56
CA MET A 63 8.96 -1.04 9.47
C MET A 63 7.66 -0.69 10.18
N LEU A 64 7.66 0.37 10.97
CA LEU A 64 6.45 1.04 11.43
C LEU A 64 6.06 2.17 10.48
N LEU A 65 4.77 2.31 10.19
CA LEU A 65 4.22 3.24 9.21
C LEU A 65 3.14 4.13 9.80
N GLY A 66 3.21 5.42 9.48
CA GLY A 66 2.06 6.32 9.48
C GLY A 66 1.59 6.55 8.05
N GLN A 67 0.28 6.66 7.83
CA GLN A 67 -0.30 6.84 6.51
C GLN A 67 -1.51 7.77 6.54
N THR A 68 -1.70 8.49 5.44
CA THR A 68 -2.91 9.26 5.19
C THR A 68 -3.34 9.05 3.75
N SER A 69 -4.65 8.98 3.51
CA SER A 69 -5.19 8.82 2.16
C SER A 69 -6.45 9.64 1.94
N TYR A 70 -6.64 10.01 0.70
CA TYR A 70 -7.82 10.71 0.21
C TYR A 70 -8.35 9.99 -1.02
N GLU A 71 -9.62 9.60 -1.00
CA GLU A 71 -10.27 8.89 -2.09
C GLU A 71 -11.53 9.62 -2.54
N ARG A 72 -11.68 9.78 -3.85
CA ARG A 72 -12.87 10.35 -4.49
C ARG A 72 -13.37 9.43 -5.59
N SER A 73 -14.67 9.19 -5.60
CA SER A 73 -15.35 8.48 -6.68
C SER A 73 -15.79 9.44 -7.79
N GLY A 74 -15.82 8.97 -9.03
CA GLY A 74 -16.47 9.66 -10.14
C GLY A 74 -18.01 9.64 -10.08
N ASN A 75 -18.59 9.06 -9.03
CA ASN A 75 -20.03 9.04 -8.79
C ASN A 75 -20.34 9.91 -7.56
N ASP A 76 -21.14 10.97 -7.74
CA ASP A 76 -21.53 11.91 -6.67
C ASP A 76 -22.32 11.24 -5.53
N ALA A 77 -22.88 10.05 -5.76
CA ALA A 77 -23.56 9.26 -4.73
C ALA A 77 -22.59 8.53 -3.79
N VAL A 78 -21.29 8.46 -4.12
CA VAL A 78 -20.27 7.82 -3.28
C VAL A 78 -19.54 8.90 -2.48
N PRO A 79 -19.55 8.82 -1.14
CA PRO A 79 -18.92 9.82 -0.29
C PRO A 79 -17.41 9.85 -0.50
N THR A 80 -16.85 11.06 -0.49
CA THR A 80 -15.40 11.26 -0.41
C THR A 80 -14.89 10.72 0.92
N LYS A 81 -13.77 10.00 0.89
CA LYS A 81 -13.17 9.36 2.05
C LYS A 81 -11.82 9.98 2.37
N PHE A 82 -11.63 10.32 3.62
CA PHE A 82 -10.33 10.69 4.19
C PHE A 82 -9.95 9.68 5.26
N MET A 83 -8.75 9.16 5.21
CA MET A 83 -8.29 8.17 6.16
C MET A 83 -6.91 8.55 6.70
N VAL A 84 -6.72 8.31 8.00
CA VAL A 84 -5.43 8.40 8.68
C VAL A 84 -5.22 7.09 9.42
N GLY A 85 -4.01 6.56 9.39
CA GLY A 85 -3.76 5.28 10.03
C GLY A 85 -2.30 5.05 10.38
N VAL A 86 -2.11 4.01 11.16
CA VAL A 86 -0.81 3.48 11.54
C VAL A 86 -0.74 2.00 11.20
N GLY A 87 0.45 1.50 10.98
CA GLY A 87 0.64 0.10 10.64
C GLY A 87 2.09 -0.33 10.72
N GLY A 88 2.35 -1.53 10.27
CA GLY A 88 3.69 -2.07 10.13
C GLY A 88 3.80 -2.91 8.87
N ARG A 89 5.00 -3.01 8.33
CA ARG A 89 5.40 -3.90 7.25
C ARG A 89 6.55 -4.77 7.67
N TYR A 90 6.44 -6.03 7.33
CA TYR A 90 7.51 -7.01 7.46
C TYR A 90 7.99 -7.42 6.06
N TYR A 91 9.28 -7.28 5.80
CA TYR A 91 9.94 -7.66 4.55
C TYR A 91 10.50 -9.07 4.67
N ILE A 92 10.15 -9.96 3.74
CA ILE A 92 10.54 -11.36 3.82
C ILE A 92 11.99 -11.50 3.31
N GLU A 93 12.90 -11.88 4.20
CA GLU A 93 14.28 -12.22 3.86
C GLU A 93 14.97 -11.22 2.92
N GLN A 94 14.71 -9.92 3.06
CA GLN A 94 15.28 -8.85 2.24
C GLN A 94 15.03 -8.98 0.72
N ASN A 95 14.08 -9.82 0.30
CA ASN A 95 13.82 -10.07 -1.12
C ASN A 95 12.85 -9.07 -1.78
N GLY A 96 12.38 -8.09 -1.01
CA GLY A 96 11.42 -7.07 -1.47
C GLY A 96 9.95 -7.44 -1.28
N VAL A 97 9.59 -8.68 -1.05
CA VAL A 97 8.22 -9.07 -0.69
C VAL A 97 7.91 -8.55 0.71
N PHE A 98 6.79 -7.88 0.87
CA PHE A 98 6.36 -7.42 2.19
C PHE A 98 4.94 -7.84 2.51
N LEU A 99 4.72 -8.07 3.79
CA LEU A 99 3.41 -8.24 4.41
C LEU A 99 3.15 -7.07 5.33
N GLY A 100 2.00 -6.43 5.21
CA GLY A 100 1.63 -5.31 6.06
C GLY A 100 0.33 -5.54 6.80
N ALA A 101 0.25 -4.95 7.99
CA ALA A 101 -0.97 -4.82 8.75
C ALA A 101 -1.13 -3.39 9.20
N ASN A 102 -2.33 -2.86 9.17
CA ASN A 102 -2.59 -1.47 9.53
C ASN A 102 -3.96 -1.31 10.18
N CYS A 103 -4.15 -0.17 10.82
CA CYS A 103 -5.44 0.26 11.34
C CYS A 103 -5.65 1.71 10.93
N LYS A 104 -6.74 1.98 10.22
CA LYS A 104 -7.09 3.29 9.69
C LYS A 104 -8.33 3.83 10.37
N PHE A 105 -8.34 5.11 10.66
CA PHE A 105 -9.54 5.86 10.97
C PHE A 105 -10.08 6.47 9.68
N LEU A 106 -11.31 6.11 9.32
CA LEU A 106 -12.03 6.62 8.16
C LEU A 106 -12.97 7.72 8.57
N HIS A 107 -12.87 8.85 7.90
CA HIS A 107 -13.88 9.92 7.91
C HIS A 107 -14.43 10.07 6.50
N ALA A 108 -15.74 9.88 6.35
CA ALA A 108 -16.42 10.03 5.06
C ALA A 108 -17.43 11.19 5.10
N SER A 109 -17.66 11.83 3.95
CA SER A 109 -18.65 12.88 3.81
C SER A 109 -20.03 12.41 4.30
N GLY A 110 -20.70 13.23 5.12
CA GLY A 110 -21.98 12.87 5.76
C GLY A 110 -21.86 12.40 7.19
N SER A 111 -20.76 12.76 7.89
CA SER A 111 -20.51 12.44 9.32
C SER A 111 -20.43 10.94 9.63
N TYR A 112 -19.84 10.17 8.72
CA TYR A 112 -19.60 8.75 8.94
C TYR A 112 -18.13 8.54 9.35
N ASP A 113 -17.94 7.96 10.53
CA ASP A 113 -16.63 7.60 11.07
C ASP A 113 -16.56 6.09 11.31
N ASP A 114 -15.43 5.48 10.96
CA ASP A 114 -15.19 4.06 11.18
C ASP A 114 -13.71 3.78 11.47
N ILE A 115 -13.47 2.64 12.11
CA ILE A 115 -12.12 2.09 12.28
C ILE A 115 -11.99 0.91 11.34
N MET A 116 -10.95 0.95 10.49
CA MET A 116 -10.73 -0.03 9.46
C MET A 116 -9.36 -0.70 9.64
N PRO A 117 -9.31 -1.88 10.29
CA PRO A 117 -8.12 -2.72 10.19
C PRO A 117 -7.96 -3.22 8.75
N GLY A 118 -6.71 -3.34 8.33
CA GLY A 118 -6.36 -3.79 7.00
C GLY A 118 -5.10 -4.62 6.98
N VAL A 119 -4.97 -5.40 5.91
CA VAL A 119 -3.77 -6.16 5.59
C VAL A 119 -3.36 -5.89 4.15
N GLU A 120 -2.08 -6.03 3.87
CA GLU A 120 -1.54 -5.87 2.53
C GLU A 120 -0.42 -6.88 2.24
N VAL A 121 -0.27 -7.22 0.98
CA VAL A 121 0.88 -7.94 0.46
C VAL A 121 1.37 -7.23 -0.80
N GLY A 122 2.66 -7.02 -0.89
CA GLY A 122 3.25 -6.32 -2.01
C GLY A 122 4.71 -6.66 -2.23
N TYR A 123 5.28 -5.95 -3.18
CA TYR A 123 6.68 -6.11 -3.54
C TYR A 123 7.33 -4.74 -3.75
N ALA A 124 8.49 -4.51 -3.13
CA ALA A 124 9.31 -3.32 -3.30
C ALA A 124 10.37 -3.56 -4.38
N PHE A 125 10.10 -3.09 -5.59
CA PHE A 125 11.06 -3.11 -6.69
C PHE A 125 12.02 -1.92 -6.58
N PHE A 126 13.28 -2.16 -6.28
CA PHE A 126 14.29 -1.12 -6.24
C PHE A 126 14.67 -0.66 -7.66
N LEU A 127 14.36 0.59 -7.98
CA LEU A 127 14.83 1.26 -9.20
C LEU A 127 16.23 1.85 -9.01
N SER A 128 16.57 2.17 -7.76
CA SER A 128 17.89 2.64 -7.35
C SER A 128 18.16 2.16 -5.91
N ARG A 129 19.29 2.58 -5.33
CA ARG A 129 19.61 2.22 -3.92
C ARG A 129 18.60 2.73 -2.91
N THR A 130 17.82 3.75 -3.25
CA THR A 130 16.91 4.44 -2.34
C THR A 130 15.48 4.49 -2.82
N VAL A 131 15.22 4.30 -4.11
CA VAL A 131 13.89 4.49 -4.71
C VAL A 131 13.29 3.15 -5.11
N THR A 132 12.04 2.92 -4.70
CA THR A 132 11.27 1.72 -5.02
C THR A 132 9.99 2.05 -5.77
N VAL A 133 9.51 1.08 -6.55
CA VAL A 133 8.12 0.98 -7.03
C VAL A 133 7.46 -0.18 -6.31
N GLU A 134 6.30 0.06 -5.74
CA GLU A 134 5.67 -0.84 -4.78
C GLU A 134 4.23 -1.19 -5.19
N PRO A 135 4.04 -2.17 -6.10
CA PRO A 135 2.74 -2.77 -6.31
C PRO A 135 2.32 -3.56 -5.06
N ALA A 136 1.05 -3.41 -4.66
CA ALA A 136 0.49 -4.16 -3.54
C ALA A 136 -1.00 -4.45 -3.77
N ILE A 137 -1.45 -5.54 -3.18
CA ILE A 137 -2.85 -5.89 -3.00
C ILE A 137 -3.16 -5.62 -1.52
N TYR A 138 -4.27 -4.97 -1.24
CA TYR A 138 -4.68 -4.69 0.12
C TYR A 138 -6.15 -5.04 0.35
N TYR A 139 -6.47 -5.32 1.59
CA TYR A 139 -7.82 -5.51 2.08
C TYR A 139 -8.03 -4.67 3.33
N ASP A 140 -9.07 -3.85 3.34
CA ASP A 140 -9.50 -3.05 4.47
C ASP A 140 -10.91 -3.50 4.91
N GLN A 141 -11.05 -3.81 6.19
CA GLN A 141 -12.29 -4.28 6.79
C GLN A 141 -13.01 -3.14 7.49
N SER A 142 -14.24 -2.82 7.09
CA SER A 142 -15.14 -1.94 7.85
C SER A 142 -15.89 -2.72 8.91
N PHE A 143 -15.96 -2.19 10.14
CA PHE A 143 -16.75 -2.82 11.20
C PHE A 143 -18.18 -2.33 11.25
N LYS A 144 -18.45 -1.09 10.82
CA LYS A 144 -19.81 -0.52 10.90
C LYS A 144 -20.67 -0.86 9.69
N LYS A 145 -20.10 -0.81 8.49
CA LYS A 145 -20.82 -1.09 7.23
C LYS A 145 -19.95 -1.92 6.29
N HIS A 146 -19.87 -3.20 6.56
CA HIS A 146 -19.02 -4.14 5.82
C HIS A 146 -19.28 -4.11 4.30
N SER A 147 -20.55 -4.14 3.87
CA SER A 147 -20.91 -4.17 2.44
C SER A 147 -20.51 -2.93 1.66
N ASP A 148 -20.46 -1.78 2.34
CA ASP A 148 -20.31 -0.49 1.65
C ASP A 148 -18.88 0.04 1.70
N PHE A 149 -18.13 -0.30 2.74
CA PHE A 149 -16.81 0.27 3.00
C PHE A 149 -15.66 -0.73 3.03
N SER A 150 -15.91 -2.03 3.26
CA SER A 150 -14.84 -3.01 3.14
C SER A 150 -14.35 -3.07 1.69
N THR A 151 -13.04 -3.05 1.51
CA THR A 151 -12.45 -2.85 0.19
C THR A 151 -11.29 -3.81 -0.01
N ILE A 152 -11.29 -4.50 -1.14
CA ILE A 152 -10.10 -5.13 -1.70
C ILE A 152 -9.64 -4.29 -2.88
N GLY A 153 -8.35 -3.99 -2.96
CA GLY A 153 -7.85 -3.12 -4.01
C GLY A 153 -6.40 -3.37 -4.37
N LEU A 154 -6.01 -2.75 -5.49
CA LEU A 154 -4.63 -2.68 -5.93
C LEU A 154 -4.08 -1.29 -5.60
N ARG A 155 -2.84 -1.25 -5.19
CA ARG A 155 -2.09 -0.02 -4.94
C ARG A 155 -0.80 -0.07 -5.74
N LEU A 156 -0.44 1.04 -6.36
CA LEU A 156 0.86 1.26 -6.97
C LEU A 156 1.53 2.45 -6.29
N GLY A 157 2.60 2.21 -5.59
CA GLY A 157 3.34 3.20 -4.83
C GLY A 157 4.75 3.44 -5.37
N VAL A 158 5.31 4.56 -4.94
CA VAL A 158 6.73 4.87 -5.04
C VAL A 158 7.22 5.17 -3.64
N GLY A 159 8.30 4.53 -3.23
CA GLY A 159 8.94 4.70 -1.94
C GLY A 159 10.36 5.25 -2.06
N ILE A 160 10.78 5.99 -1.05
CA ILE A 160 12.14 6.48 -0.90
C ILE A 160 12.64 6.05 0.47
N TYR A 161 13.72 5.28 0.49
CA TYR A 161 14.42 4.87 1.70
C TYR A 161 15.60 5.81 1.91
N LEU A 162 15.54 6.59 2.96
CA LEU A 162 16.60 7.53 3.33
C LEU A 162 17.53 6.82 4.29
N PHE A 163 18.83 6.83 3.97
CA PHE A 163 19.86 6.28 4.85
C PHE A 163 20.13 7.28 5.96
N LYS A 164 20.35 6.75 7.15
CA LYS A 164 21.01 7.50 8.22
C LYS A 164 22.50 7.29 7.99
N ASP A 165 23.21 8.37 7.66
CA ASP A 165 24.68 8.39 7.66
C ASP A 165 25.24 8.06 9.05
#